data_13a790e2861227fc148df8135e15ebdf
#
_entry.id   13a790e2861227fc148df8135e15ebdf
#
_cell.length_a   1.000
_cell.length_b   1.000
_cell.length_c   1.000
_cell.angle_alpha   90.00
_cell.angle_beta   90.00
_cell.angle_gamma   90.00
#
_symmetry.space_group_name_H-M   'P 1'
#
loop_
_entity.id
_entity.type
_entity.pdbx_description
1 polymer ?
#
loop_
_entity_poly.entity_id
_entity_poly.type
_entity_poly.pdbx_seq_one_letter_code
_entity_poly.pdbx_strand_id
1 'polypeptide(L)'
;ELELNMEVNCCRVSRDYGHSADIEITFDEDVSAHKIINLWSKYSTKIQKLKLPSAPLNSFVFIDGKIDTNLHRWVGSKSRKPSTDLCSAMSVAIGEIEVTSKKLRFKLASENTIKGAAGSGVLMAELLLADGVIHDSNTSLNELVF
;
A
#
# COMPACT_ATOMS: atom_id res chain seq x y z
N GLU A 1 -6.84 21.08 -8.26
CA GLU A 1 -6.50 20.53 -6.93
C GLU A 1 -7.81 20.18 -6.24
N LEU A 2 -7.94 18.97 -5.70
CA LEU A 2 -9.12 18.58 -4.91
C LEU A 2 -8.92 19.12 -3.50
N GLU A 3 -9.79 20.01 -3.06
CA GLU A 3 -9.88 20.37 -1.64
C GLU A 3 -10.60 19.24 -0.89
N LEU A 4 -9.86 18.56 -0.02
CA LEU A 4 -10.39 17.53 0.87
C LEU A 4 -10.53 18.10 2.28
N ASN A 5 -11.74 18.10 2.81
CA ASN A 5 -11.95 18.32 4.23
C ASN A 5 -11.66 17.00 4.96
N MET A 6 -10.61 16.97 5.77
CA MET A 6 -10.13 15.76 6.44
C MET A 6 -10.07 15.96 7.95
N GLU A 7 -10.72 15.07 8.68
CA GLU A 7 -10.56 14.93 10.12
C GLU A 7 -9.78 13.65 10.41
N VAL A 8 -8.73 13.74 11.22
CA VAL A 8 -7.85 12.60 11.55
C VAL A 8 -7.74 12.48 13.06
N ASN A 9 -8.04 11.28 13.56
CA ASN A 9 -7.84 10.92 14.95
C ASN A 9 -6.87 9.73 15.05
N CYS A 10 -5.72 9.93 15.70
CA CYS A 10 -4.69 8.93 15.88
C CYS A 10 -4.70 8.40 17.31
N CYS A 11 -4.88 7.10 17.48
CA CYS A 11 -4.92 6.43 18.77
C CYS A 11 -3.83 5.37 18.88
N ARG A 12 -3.22 5.25 20.07
CA ARG A 12 -2.45 4.05 20.42
C ARG A 12 -3.37 2.98 20.93
N VAL A 13 -3.24 1.78 20.35
CA VAL A 13 -3.99 0.58 20.79
C VAL A 13 -3.00 -0.47 21.28
N SER A 14 -3.46 -1.34 22.19
CA SER A 14 -2.65 -2.47 22.68
C SER A 14 -2.53 -3.53 21.59
N ARG A 15 -1.47 -3.43 20.79
CA ARG A 15 -1.16 -4.33 19.68
C ARG A 15 0.34 -4.39 19.47
N ASP A 16 0.87 -5.61 19.28
CA ASP A 16 2.32 -5.81 19.11
C ASP A 16 2.80 -5.36 17.73
N TYR A 17 2.03 -5.65 16.68
CA TYR A 17 2.42 -5.41 15.30
C TYR A 17 1.25 -4.96 14.42
N GLY A 18 1.61 -4.23 13.36
CA GLY A 18 0.70 -3.78 12.33
C GLY A 18 -0.07 -2.51 12.69
N HIS A 19 -0.48 -1.81 11.64
CA HIS A 19 -1.35 -0.64 11.72
C HIS A 19 -2.72 -0.98 11.14
N SER A 20 -3.76 -0.35 11.66
CA SER A 20 -5.08 -0.34 11.06
C SER A 20 -5.63 1.08 11.04
N ALA A 21 -6.48 1.36 10.06
CA ALA A 21 -7.25 2.58 9.98
C ALA A 21 -8.70 2.25 9.65
N ASP A 22 -9.61 2.91 10.34
CA ASP A 22 -11.03 2.97 9.97
C ASP A 22 -11.23 4.26 9.20
N ILE A 23 -11.77 4.17 8.00
CA ILE A 23 -11.88 5.31 7.07
C ILE A 23 -13.34 5.46 6.67
N GLU A 24 -13.84 6.70 6.76
CA GLU A 24 -15.11 7.11 6.19
C GLU A 24 -14.87 8.19 5.14
N ILE A 25 -15.45 8.02 3.96
CA ILE A 25 -15.39 8.99 2.87
C ILE A 25 -16.83 9.37 2.52
N THR A 26 -17.11 10.67 2.43
CA THR A 26 -18.37 11.20 1.91
C THR A 26 -18.14 11.77 0.52
N PHE A 27 -18.98 11.38 -0.42
CA PHE A 27 -18.96 11.83 -1.81
C PHE A 27 -20.12 12.78 -2.09
N ASP A 28 -19.98 13.57 -3.13
CA ASP A 28 -21.06 14.48 -3.58
C ASP A 28 -22.19 13.70 -4.28
N GLU A 29 -21.86 12.53 -4.85
CA GLU A 29 -22.79 11.66 -5.58
C GLU A 29 -22.87 10.27 -4.94
N ASP A 30 -23.92 9.52 -5.31
CA ASP A 30 -24.08 8.13 -4.88
C ASP A 30 -22.97 7.23 -5.42
N VAL A 31 -22.45 6.38 -4.58
CA VAL A 31 -21.38 5.45 -4.90
C VAL A 31 -21.82 4.00 -4.76
N SER A 32 -21.12 3.11 -5.45
CA SER A 32 -21.38 1.67 -5.44
C SER A 32 -20.15 0.92 -4.96
N ALA A 33 -20.31 -0.02 -4.03
CA ALA A 33 -19.24 -0.88 -3.53
C ALA A 33 -18.54 -1.62 -4.69
N HIS A 34 -19.31 -2.20 -5.62
CA HIS A 34 -18.77 -2.90 -6.78
C HIS A 34 -17.90 -1.99 -7.65
N LYS A 35 -18.33 -0.75 -7.91
CA LYS A 35 -17.54 0.23 -8.69
C LYS A 35 -16.23 0.56 -8.00
N ILE A 36 -16.26 0.80 -6.69
CA ILE A 36 -15.07 1.13 -5.89
C ILE A 36 -14.09 -0.05 -5.86
N ILE A 37 -14.55 -1.25 -5.55
CA ILE A 37 -13.72 -2.46 -5.51
C ILE A 37 -13.09 -2.71 -6.89
N ASN A 38 -13.85 -2.56 -7.98
CA ASN A 38 -13.35 -2.73 -9.34
C ASN A 38 -12.28 -1.68 -9.70
N LEU A 39 -12.43 -0.42 -9.27
CA LEU A 39 -11.42 0.62 -9.46
C LEU A 39 -10.14 0.30 -8.67
N TRP A 40 -10.27 -0.06 -7.41
CA TRP A 40 -9.13 -0.36 -6.55
C TRP A 40 -8.39 -1.63 -6.96
N SER A 41 -9.11 -2.68 -7.40
CA SER A 41 -8.48 -3.92 -7.87
C SER A 41 -7.64 -3.73 -9.15
N LYS A 42 -7.97 -2.71 -9.94
CA LYS A 42 -7.22 -2.32 -11.15
C LYS A 42 -6.16 -1.25 -10.88
N TYR A 43 -6.09 -0.75 -9.65
CA TYR A 43 -5.14 0.29 -9.30
C TYR A 43 -3.71 -0.23 -9.41
N SER A 44 -2.92 0.44 -10.22
CA SER A 44 -1.53 0.12 -10.46
C SER A 44 -0.73 1.41 -10.58
N THR A 45 0.40 1.45 -9.94
CA THR A 45 1.32 2.59 -9.97
C THR A 45 2.52 2.31 -10.86
N LYS A 46 3.42 3.28 -10.99
CA LYS A 46 4.67 3.14 -11.71
C LYS A 46 5.52 1.96 -11.21
N ILE A 47 5.54 1.73 -9.89
CA ILE A 47 6.34 0.65 -9.27
C ILE A 47 5.91 -0.75 -9.73
N GLN A 48 4.58 -1.00 -9.86
CA GLN A 48 4.08 -2.27 -10.39
C GLN A 48 4.36 -2.38 -11.90
N LYS A 49 4.21 -1.29 -12.66
CA LYS A 49 4.48 -1.27 -14.11
C LYS A 49 5.94 -1.56 -14.41
N LEU A 50 6.85 -1.05 -13.60
CA LEU A 50 8.30 -1.32 -13.70
C LEU A 50 8.68 -2.69 -13.13
N LYS A 51 7.76 -3.39 -12.46
CA LYS A 51 8.01 -4.70 -11.82
C LYS A 51 9.21 -4.66 -10.89
N LEU A 52 9.31 -3.60 -10.07
CA LEU A 52 10.42 -3.45 -9.14
C LEU A 52 10.45 -4.64 -8.16
N PRO A 53 11.63 -5.10 -7.71
CA PRO A 53 11.78 -6.30 -6.90
C PRO A 53 10.96 -6.32 -5.62
N SER A 54 10.84 -5.17 -4.93
CA SER A 54 10.03 -5.02 -3.70
C SER A 54 8.59 -4.58 -3.95
N ALA A 55 8.19 -4.38 -5.22
CA ALA A 55 6.83 -3.97 -5.56
C ALA A 55 5.86 -5.14 -5.44
N PRO A 56 4.80 -5.06 -4.61
CA PRO A 56 3.80 -6.11 -4.56
C PRO A 56 3.03 -6.18 -5.89
N LEU A 57 2.58 -7.37 -6.26
CA LEU A 57 1.78 -7.56 -7.47
C LEU A 57 0.51 -6.69 -7.44
N ASN A 58 -0.16 -6.67 -6.30
CA ASN A 58 -1.33 -5.86 -6.03
C ASN A 58 -1.06 -4.93 -4.85
N SER A 59 -1.31 -3.64 -5.01
CA SER A 59 -1.19 -2.67 -3.90
C SER A 59 -2.21 -2.94 -2.80
N PHE A 60 -3.40 -3.41 -3.18
CA PHE A 60 -4.51 -3.71 -2.30
C PHE A 60 -4.92 -5.18 -2.41
N VAL A 61 -5.26 -5.79 -1.28
CA VAL A 61 -5.83 -7.14 -1.19
C VAL A 61 -7.13 -7.05 -0.40
N PHE A 62 -8.24 -7.46 -1.02
CA PHE A 62 -9.55 -7.41 -0.40
C PHE A 62 -9.76 -8.62 0.50
N ILE A 63 -10.30 -8.37 1.68
CA ILE A 63 -10.66 -9.38 2.69
C ILE A 63 -12.17 -9.43 2.79
N ASP A 64 -12.71 -10.61 2.61
CA ASP A 64 -14.11 -10.87 2.88
C ASP A 64 -14.31 -11.02 4.40
N GLY A 65 -15.04 -10.09 5.01
CA GLY A 65 -15.30 -10.05 6.44
C GLY A 65 -14.38 -9.13 7.25
N LYS A 66 -14.17 -9.47 8.52
CA LYS A 66 -13.45 -8.62 9.47
C LYS A 66 -11.94 -8.61 9.24
N ILE A 67 -11.35 -7.44 9.41
CA ILE A 67 -9.90 -7.28 9.39
C ILE A 67 -9.30 -7.74 10.73
N ASP A 68 -8.48 -8.79 10.66
CA ASP A 68 -7.53 -9.17 11.69
C ASP A 68 -6.14 -8.66 11.32
N THR A 69 -5.64 -7.67 12.03
CA THR A 69 -4.36 -7.04 11.71
C THR A 69 -3.17 -8.00 11.83
N ASN A 70 -3.19 -8.93 12.79
CA ASN A 70 -2.10 -9.91 12.96
C ASN A 70 -1.97 -10.83 11.75
N LEU A 71 -3.09 -11.19 11.16
CA LEU A 71 -3.16 -12.05 9.98
C LEU A 71 -3.00 -11.24 8.68
N HIS A 72 -3.81 -10.20 8.53
CA HIS A 72 -3.98 -9.52 7.25
C HIS A 72 -2.87 -8.49 6.95
N ARG A 73 -1.99 -8.15 7.90
CA ARG A 73 -0.77 -7.39 7.62
C ARG A 73 0.20 -8.10 6.66
N TRP A 74 0.00 -9.41 6.43
CA TRP A 74 0.83 -10.24 5.56
C TRP A 74 0.20 -10.54 4.20
N VAL A 75 -0.89 -9.88 3.84
CA VAL A 75 -1.57 -10.11 2.55
C VAL A 75 -0.63 -9.86 1.37
N GLY A 76 -0.85 -10.62 0.30
CA GLY A 76 -0.03 -10.51 -0.92
C GLY A 76 1.37 -11.10 -0.81
N SER A 77 1.77 -11.61 0.36
CA SER A 77 3.09 -12.21 0.59
C SER A 77 3.10 -13.69 0.20
N LYS A 78 4.18 -14.12 -0.45
CA LYS A 78 4.49 -15.56 -0.65
C LYS A 78 5.11 -16.16 0.60
N SER A 79 5.83 -15.35 1.36
CA SER A 79 6.50 -15.70 2.61
C SER A 79 6.35 -14.57 3.61
N ARG A 80 6.30 -14.87 4.91
CA ARG A 80 6.35 -13.87 5.99
C ARG A 80 7.78 -13.49 6.38
N LYS A 81 8.74 -13.75 5.49
CA LYS A 81 10.16 -13.47 5.69
C LYS A 81 10.65 -12.54 4.57
N PRO A 82 10.88 -11.26 4.84
CA PRO A 82 11.37 -10.30 3.84
C PRO A 82 12.69 -10.72 3.19
N SER A 83 13.54 -11.49 3.90
CA SER A 83 14.79 -12.03 3.35
C SER A 83 14.59 -13.05 2.22
N THR A 84 13.40 -13.64 2.09
CA THR A 84 13.07 -14.63 1.06
C THR A 84 11.97 -14.14 0.11
N ASP A 85 11.31 -13.05 0.46
CA ASP A 85 10.24 -12.44 -0.34
C ASP A 85 10.26 -10.92 -0.13
N LEU A 86 10.90 -10.21 -1.04
CA LEU A 86 11.03 -8.74 -0.98
C LEU A 86 9.68 -8.02 -1.03
N CYS A 87 8.63 -8.67 -1.55
CA CYS A 87 7.26 -8.16 -1.55
C CYS A 87 6.50 -8.48 -0.26
N SER A 88 7.15 -9.17 0.71
CA SER A 88 6.53 -9.57 1.96
C SER A 88 5.96 -8.37 2.70
N ALA A 89 4.67 -8.42 3.05
CA ALA A 89 3.93 -7.37 3.74
C ALA A 89 3.95 -5.98 3.07
N MET A 90 4.15 -5.93 1.74
CA MET A 90 4.16 -4.69 0.97
C MET A 90 2.79 -4.31 0.41
N SER A 91 1.79 -5.19 0.48
CA SER A 91 0.39 -4.90 0.16
C SER A 91 -0.37 -4.38 1.39
N VAL A 92 -1.50 -3.72 1.14
CA VAL A 92 -2.44 -3.27 2.17
C VAL A 92 -3.71 -4.11 2.09
N ALA A 93 -4.15 -4.66 3.22
CA ALA A 93 -5.45 -5.32 3.32
C ALA A 93 -6.57 -4.27 3.40
N ILE A 94 -7.65 -4.49 2.66
CA ILE A 94 -8.87 -3.69 2.74
C ILE A 94 -10.04 -4.64 3.01
N GLY A 95 -10.85 -4.34 4.01
CA GLY A 95 -12.04 -5.12 4.34
C GLY A 95 -13.09 -4.28 5.04
N GLU A 96 -14.16 -4.93 5.51
CA GLU A 96 -15.26 -4.27 6.19
C GLU A 96 -15.83 -3.10 5.35
N ILE A 97 -15.98 -3.33 4.03
CA ILE A 97 -16.42 -2.30 3.08
C ILE A 97 -17.93 -2.16 3.16
N GLU A 98 -18.39 -1.01 3.58
CA GLU A 98 -19.79 -0.64 3.65
C GLU A 98 -20.06 0.60 2.79
N VAL A 99 -21.09 0.55 1.97
CA VAL A 99 -21.52 1.68 1.14
C VAL A 99 -22.99 1.97 1.41
N THR A 100 -23.28 3.19 1.77
CA THR A 100 -24.64 3.69 1.97
C THR A 100 -24.79 5.02 1.26
N SER A 101 -25.50 5.02 0.11
CA SER A 101 -25.68 6.23 -0.71
C SER A 101 -24.33 6.91 -1.00
N LYS A 102 -24.06 8.04 -0.41
CA LYS A 102 -22.87 8.88 -0.62
C LYS A 102 -21.70 8.55 0.32
N LYS A 103 -21.84 7.56 1.18
CA LYS A 103 -20.80 7.22 2.17
C LYS A 103 -20.18 5.87 1.90
N LEU A 104 -18.86 5.84 2.00
CA LEU A 104 -18.04 4.64 1.96
C LEU A 104 -17.31 4.52 3.29
N ARG A 105 -17.46 3.39 3.96
CA ARG A 105 -16.67 3.00 5.13
C ARG A 105 -15.85 1.77 4.81
N PHE A 106 -14.64 1.72 5.31
CA PHE A 106 -13.80 0.54 5.17
C PHE A 106 -12.67 0.55 6.20
N LYS A 107 -12.10 -0.61 6.41
CA LYS A 107 -10.92 -0.78 7.29
C LYS A 107 -9.71 -1.18 6.49
N LEU A 108 -8.56 -0.62 6.86
CA LEU A 108 -7.24 -1.00 6.35
C LEU A 108 -6.44 -1.76 7.41
N ALA A 109 -5.55 -2.65 6.95
CA ALA A 109 -4.46 -3.18 7.76
C ALA A 109 -3.17 -3.27 6.93
N SER A 110 -2.04 -2.94 7.56
CA SER A 110 -0.72 -3.07 6.94
C SER A 110 0.36 -3.36 7.98
N GLU A 111 1.51 -3.82 7.52
CA GLU A 111 2.69 -4.03 8.36
C GLU A 111 3.44 -2.71 8.55
N ASN A 112 3.63 -2.31 9.80
CA ASN A 112 4.22 -1.01 10.15
C ASN A 112 5.75 -0.95 9.96
N THR A 113 6.45 -2.05 10.17
CA THR A 113 7.92 -2.10 10.10
C THR A 113 8.44 -2.35 8.69
N ILE A 114 7.64 -2.93 7.83
CA ILE A 114 7.97 -3.22 6.44
C ILE A 114 7.34 -2.19 5.51
N LYS A 115 6.03 -2.28 5.27
CA LYS A 115 5.33 -1.32 4.39
C LYS A 115 5.42 0.11 4.89
N GLY A 116 5.28 0.31 6.20
CA GLY A 116 5.35 1.63 6.83
C GLY A 116 6.77 2.18 7.04
N ALA A 117 7.82 1.38 6.78
CA ALA A 117 9.20 1.75 7.07
C ALA A 117 10.21 1.13 6.08
N ALA A 118 10.93 0.09 6.50
CA ALA A 118 12.11 -0.42 5.79
C ALA A 118 11.81 -0.88 4.35
N GLY A 119 10.74 -1.63 4.13
CA GLY A 119 10.37 -2.12 2.81
C GLY A 119 10.03 -1.00 1.83
N SER A 120 9.34 0.05 2.28
CA SER A 120 9.08 1.22 1.43
C SER A 120 10.34 2.04 1.15
N GLY A 121 11.32 2.05 2.06
CA GLY A 121 12.63 2.65 1.82
C GLY A 121 13.41 1.93 0.72
N VAL A 122 13.42 0.58 0.76
CA VAL A 122 14.03 -0.24 -0.29
C VAL A 122 13.33 -0.01 -1.64
N LEU A 123 12.00 -0.05 -1.67
CA LEU A 123 11.22 0.19 -2.88
C LEU A 123 11.46 1.59 -3.47
N MET A 124 11.66 2.59 -2.62
CA MET A 124 12.01 3.95 -3.06
C MET A 124 13.39 3.97 -3.72
N ALA A 125 14.39 3.30 -3.13
CA ALA A 125 15.72 3.20 -3.73
C ALA A 125 15.68 2.49 -5.09
N GLU A 126 14.92 1.40 -5.21
CA GLU A 126 14.69 0.70 -6.48
C GLU A 126 14.04 1.62 -7.54
N LEU A 127 13.08 2.45 -7.13
CA LEU A 127 12.44 3.41 -8.03
C LEU A 127 13.41 4.49 -8.49
N LEU A 128 14.21 5.05 -7.59
CA LEU A 128 15.22 6.08 -7.91
C LEU A 128 16.30 5.54 -8.86
N LEU A 129 16.68 4.27 -8.66
CA LEU A 129 17.60 3.60 -9.58
C LEU A 129 16.97 3.40 -10.96
N ALA A 130 15.72 2.92 -11.01
CA ALA A 130 15.00 2.72 -12.27
C ALA A 130 14.72 4.04 -13.03
N ASP A 131 14.65 5.15 -12.32
CA ASP A 131 14.47 6.49 -12.89
C ASP A 131 15.79 7.18 -13.25
N GLY A 132 16.95 6.52 -12.99
CA GLY A 132 18.27 7.11 -13.25
C GLY A 132 18.64 8.27 -12.33
N VAL A 133 17.95 8.43 -11.19
CA VAL A 133 18.25 9.47 -10.19
C VAL A 133 19.48 9.08 -9.36
N ILE A 134 19.63 7.78 -9.08
CA ILE A 134 20.82 7.20 -8.46
C ILE A 134 21.41 6.16 -9.40
N HIS A 135 22.71 5.97 -9.32
CA HIS A 135 23.46 5.04 -10.18
C HIS A 135 24.15 3.99 -9.33
N ASP A 136 24.39 2.81 -9.90
CA ASP A 136 25.24 1.80 -9.29
C ASP A 136 26.67 2.37 -9.18
N SER A 137 27.29 2.22 -8.01
CA SER A 137 28.67 2.66 -7.76
C SER A 137 29.71 1.99 -8.68
N ASN A 138 29.33 0.91 -9.36
CA ASN A 138 30.16 0.24 -10.38
C ASN A 138 30.08 0.88 -11.77
N THR A 139 29.15 1.78 -12.00
CA THR A 139 29.13 2.58 -13.24
C THR A 139 30.21 3.65 -13.13
N SER A 140 31.30 3.51 -13.89
CA SER A 140 32.41 4.45 -13.86
C SER A 140 31.92 5.86 -14.09
N LEU A 141 32.35 6.81 -13.26
CA LEU A 141 32.06 8.27 -13.36
C LEU A 141 32.38 8.88 -14.73
N ASN A 142 32.99 8.12 -15.64
CA ASN A 142 33.38 8.55 -16.97
C ASN A 142 32.24 8.61 -17.99
N GLU A 143 31.04 8.09 -17.67
CA GLU A 143 29.85 8.15 -18.53
C GLU A 143 28.90 9.29 -18.19
N LEU A 144 29.18 10.07 -17.15
CA LEU A 144 28.41 11.25 -16.76
C LEU A 144 28.98 12.51 -17.40
N VAL A 145 29.14 12.50 -18.74
CA VAL A 145 29.40 13.75 -19.46
C VAL A 145 28.07 14.30 -19.94
N PHE A 146 27.72 15.46 -19.38
CA PHE A 146 26.55 16.27 -19.72
C PHE A 146 26.65 16.79 -21.16
#